data_d884c7eda9a5c7a1d49287cf64d82587
#
_entry.id   d884c7eda9a5c7a1d49287cf64d82587
#
_cell.length_a   1.000
_cell.length_b   1.000
_cell.length_c   1.000
_cell.angle_alpha   90.00
_cell.angle_beta   90.00
_cell.angle_gamma   90.00
#
_symmetry.space_group_name_H-M   'P 1'
#
loop_
_entity.id
_entity.type
_entity.pdbx_description
1 polymer ?
#
loop_
_entity_poly.entity_id
_entity_poly.type
_entity_poly.pdbx_seq_one_letter_code
_entity_poly.pdbx_strand_id
1 'polypeptide(L)'
;MQVKKGVNAHNHQHLFLLRINPSIDGHENTVHMVDAVPSDAPVGSPDNLYGNAFYAKRTRLETTGQAITDYNGATSRSWDIVNENKLNSESGKPVSYKLVSRDVPNLMPKEGSLVWKRAFFARHAVHVTKYADDELWAAGNHVAQTSGEPSRGLGTWIGDGTKSVANTDIVLWHTFGITHFPAPEDFPVMPAEPITLLLRPRHFFTCNPVMDVPPSYSVTPSEVAAKKAGFDTTDKVSKLAAMSDSSCCKPPKL
;
A
#
# COMPACT_ATOMS: atom_id res chain seq x y z
N MET A 1 -25.65 0.75 -20.73
CA MET A 1 -26.63 1.75 -20.25
C MET A 1 -26.66 2.92 -21.21
N GLN A 2 -27.84 3.48 -21.48
CA GLN A 2 -27.93 4.66 -22.33
C GLN A 2 -27.65 5.91 -21.49
N VAL A 3 -26.51 6.56 -21.72
CA VAL A 3 -26.10 7.79 -21.01
C VAL A 3 -26.65 9.06 -21.67
N LYS A 4 -26.98 8.99 -22.96
CA LYS A 4 -27.64 10.03 -23.73
C LYS A 4 -28.42 9.38 -24.85
N LYS A 5 -29.43 10.08 -25.43
CA LYS A 5 -30.18 9.55 -26.58
C LYS A 5 -29.23 9.15 -27.71
N GLY A 6 -29.26 7.85 -28.07
CA GLY A 6 -28.38 7.27 -29.09
C GLY A 6 -26.93 6.98 -28.65
N VAL A 7 -26.60 7.20 -27.39
CA VAL A 7 -25.23 6.93 -26.85
C VAL A 7 -25.32 5.88 -25.75
N ASN A 8 -24.72 4.72 -26.00
CA ASN A 8 -24.56 3.65 -25.02
C ASN A 8 -23.17 3.64 -24.44
N ALA A 9 -23.08 3.49 -23.13
CA ALA A 9 -21.83 3.20 -22.41
C ALA A 9 -21.94 1.85 -21.69
N HIS A 10 -20.89 1.04 -21.76
CA HIS A 10 -20.84 -0.26 -21.12
C HIS A 10 -20.41 -0.14 -19.66
N ASN A 11 -21.00 -0.96 -18.78
CA ASN A 11 -20.42 -1.19 -17.45
C ASN A 11 -19.05 -1.81 -17.63
N HIS A 12 -18.06 -1.30 -16.90
CA HIS A 12 -16.68 -1.75 -17.05
C HIS A 12 -15.87 -1.55 -15.76
N GLN A 13 -14.68 -2.11 -15.74
CA GLN A 13 -13.75 -1.95 -14.65
C GLN A 13 -12.43 -1.35 -15.16
N HIS A 14 -11.88 -0.44 -14.38
CA HIS A 14 -10.53 0.06 -14.53
C HIS A 14 -9.67 -0.64 -13.48
N LEU A 15 -8.86 -1.59 -13.89
CA LEU A 15 -8.00 -2.36 -13.01
C LEU A 15 -6.54 -2.09 -13.35
N PHE A 16 -5.79 -1.70 -12.36
CA PHE A 16 -4.38 -1.38 -12.46
C PHE A 16 -3.59 -2.37 -11.63
N LEU A 17 -2.34 -2.59 -12.01
CA LEU A 17 -1.41 -3.40 -11.24
C LEU A 17 -0.16 -2.61 -10.92
N LEU A 18 0.18 -2.54 -9.64
CA LEU A 18 1.44 -2.03 -9.15
C LEU A 18 2.41 -3.19 -8.91
N ARG A 19 3.57 -3.15 -9.58
CA ARG A 19 4.68 -4.06 -9.35
C ARG A 19 5.67 -3.42 -8.40
N ILE A 20 5.91 -4.03 -7.25
CA ILE A 20 6.87 -3.56 -6.25
C ILE A 20 7.95 -4.63 -6.08
N ASN A 21 9.18 -4.32 -6.48
CA ASN A 21 10.35 -5.09 -6.08
C ASN A 21 11.03 -4.32 -4.94
N PRO A 22 10.85 -4.73 -3.69
CA PRO A 22 11.37 -3.99 -2.56
C PRO A 22 12.86 -4.26 -2.33
N SER A 23 13.56 -3.23 -1.85
CA SER A 23 14.90 -3.35 -1.29
C SER A 23 14.91 -2.61 0.06
N ILE A 24 14.28 -3.22 1.07
CA ILE A 24 14.14 -2.65 2.39
C ILE A 24 15.34 -3.06 3.22
N ASP A 25 16.37 -2.20 3.24
CA ASP A 25 17.65 -2.45 3.89
C ASP A 25 18.26 -3.82 3.50
N GLY A 26 18.13 -4.16 2.22
CA GLY A 26 18.53 -5.41 1.59
C GLY A 26 17.40 -6.06 0.79
N HIS A 27 17.72 -7.09 0.01
CA HIS A 27 16.77 -7.78 -0.89
C HIS A 27 16.05 -8.97 -0.23
N GLU A 28 16.46 -9.39 0.96
CA GLU A 28 15.84 -10.50 1.69
C GLU A 28 14.59 -9.99 2.43
N ASN A 29 13.48 -9.97 1.73
CA ASN A 29 12.23 -9.43 2.23
C ASN A 29 11.14 -10.51 2.33
N THR A 30 10.13 -10.27 3.15
CA THR A 30 8.94 -11.11 3.33
C THR A 30 7.70 -10.23 3.39
N VAL A 31 6.56 -10.72 2.96
CA VAL A 31 5.29 -10.00 3.14
C VAL A 31 4.52 -10.57 4.32
N HIS A 32 4.07 -9.70 5.22
CA HIS A 32 3.14 -10.04 6.28
C HIS A 32 1.78 -9.42 5.99
N MET A 33 0.74 -10.22 5.96
CA MET A 33 -0.64 -9.75 5.99
C MET A 33 -1.01 -9.35 7.42
N VAL A 34 -1.61 -8.17 7.58
CA VAL A 34 -1.92 -7.58 8.89
C VAL A 34 -3.41 -7.29 8.98
N ASP A 35 -4.07 -7.93 9.93
CA ASP A 35 -5.48 -7.75 10.25
C ASP A 35 -5.65 -7.13 11.65
N ALA A 36 -6.60 -6.21 11.79
CA ALA A 36 -7.07 -5.75 13.11
C ALA A 36 -8.05 -6.78 13.66
N VAL A 37 -7.77 -7.30 14.86
CA VAL A 37 -8.59 -8.32 15.52
C VAL A 37 -8.99 -7.84 16.92
N PRO A 38 -10.27 -7.87 17.28
CA PRO A 38 -10.68 -7.60 18.65
C PRO A 38 -10.00 -8.55 19.64
N SER A 39 -9.82 -8.08 20.88
CA SER A 39 -9.34 -8.94 21.96
C SER A 39 -10.42 -9.95 22.38
N ASP A 40 -10.02 -11.20 22.55
CA ASP A 40 -10.88 -12.25 23.10
C ASP A 40 -11.00 -12.19 24.64
N ALA A 41 -10.23 -11.31 25.29
CA ALA A 41 -10.26 -11.13 26.73
C ALA A 41 -11.62 -10.58 27.20
N PRO A 42 -12.21 -11.10 28.30
CA PRO A 42 -13.48 -10.64 28.79
C PRO A 42 -13.49 -9.14 29.12
N VAL A 43 -14.64 -8.49 28.91
CA VAL A 43 -14.84 -7.09 29.33
C VAL A 43 -14.66 -6.99 30.84
N GLY A 44 -13.90 -6.02 31.32
CA GLY A 44 -13.57 -5.83 32.73
C GLY A 44 -12.30 -6.56 33.19
N SER A 45 -11.68 -7.38 32.31
CA SER A 45 -10.38 -8.00 32.62
C SER A 45 -9.25 -6.98 32.49
N PRO A 46 -8.05 -7.24 33.08
CA PRO A 46 -6.89 -6.36 32.93
C PRO A 46 -6.49 -6.06 31.48
N ASP A 47 -6.67 -7.04 30.59
CA ASP A 47 -6.30 -6.92 29.17
C ASP A 47 -7.43 -6.31 28.32
N ASN A 48 -8.63 -6.12 28.86
CA ASN A 48 -9.78 -5.56 28.14
C ASN A 48 -10.76 -4.84 29.07
N LEU A 49 -10.26 -3.89 29.84
CA LEU A 49 -11.00 -3.22 30.91
C LEU A 49 -12.34 -2.61 30.46
N TYR A 50 -12.35 -2.02 29.28
CA TYR A 50 -13.52 -1.33 28.70
C TYR A 50 -14.16 -2.07 27.52
N GLY A 51 -13.70 -3.27 27.18
CA GLY A 51 -14.23 -4.04 26.06
C GLY A 51 -13.87 -3.51 24.67
N ASN A 52 -12.91 -2.62 24.56
CA ASN A 52 -12.50 -1.96 23.31
C ASN A 52 -11.06 -2.29 22.88
N ALA A 53 -10.43 -3.27 23.52
CA ALA A 53 -9.10 -3.71 23.16
C ALA A 53 -9.09 -4.46 21.82
N PHE A 54 -8.10 -4.19 20.99
CA PHE A 54 -7.83 -4.90 19.73
C PHE A 54 -6.33 -4.91 19.44
N TYR A 55 -5.89 -5.83 18.61
CA TYR A 55 -4.48 -5.96 18.24
C TYR A 55 -4.29 -6.22 16.75
N ALA A 56 -3.06 -6.04 16.28
CA ALA A 56 -2.67 -6.35 14.92
C ALA A 56 -2.20 -7.80 14.82
N LYS A 57 -3.02 -8.68 14.26
CA LYS A 57 -2.64 -10.04 13.91
C LYS A 57 -1.81 -10.01 12.63
N ARG A 58 -0.60 -10.56 12.70
CA ARG A 58 0.31 -10.69 11.54
C ARG A 58 0.36 -12.13 11.09
N THR A 59 0.14 -12.33 9.78
CA THR A 59 0.28 -13.62 9.13
C THR A 59 1.43 -13.51 8.14
N ARG A 60 2.51 -14.24 8.38
CA ARG A 60 3.65 -14.34 7.48
C ARG A 60 3.26 -15.12 6.25
N LEU A 61 3.51 -14.59 5.07
CA LEU A 61 3.23 -15.25 3.80
C LEU A 61 4.51 -15.96 3.32
N GLU A 62 4.51 -17.27 3.34
CA GLU A 62 5.71 -18.07 3.12
C GLU A 62 5.84 -18.61 1.70
N THR A 63 4.69 -18.87 1.05
CA THR A 63 4.67 -19.44 -0.29
C THR A 63 3.84 -18.59 -1.25
N THR A 64 4.06 -18.77 -2.55
CA THR A 64 3.29 -18.07 -3.59
C THR A 64 1.79 -18.32 -3.46
N GLY A 65 1.37 -19.50 -3.02
CA GLY A 65 -0.04 -19.82 -2.79
C GLY A 65 -0.63 -19.10 -1.57
N GLN A 66 0.10 -19.04 -0.45
CA GLN A 66 -0.32 -18.28 0.75
C GLN A 66 -0.34 -16.77 0.48
N ALA A 67 0.46 -16.30 -0.47
CA ALA A 67 0.58 -14.90 -0.83
C ALA A 67 -0.52 -14.42 -1.81
N ILE A 68 -1.47 -15.26 -2.17
CA ILE A 68 -2.69 -14.86 -2.88
C ILE A 68 -3.70 -14.39 -1.82
N THR A 69 -3.87 -13.06 -1.70
CA THR A 69 -4.68 -12.48 -0.62
C THR A 69 -5.55 -11.35 -1.12
N ASP A 70 -6.70 -11.15 -0.45
CA ASP A 70 -7.66 -10.11 -0.77
C ASP A 70 -7.77 -9.07 0.34
N TYR A 71 -8.28 -7.89 -0.01
CA TYR A 71 -8.63 -6.85 0.95
C TYR A 71 -9.78 -7.33 1.84
N ASN A 72 -9.70 -6.98 3.12
CA ASN A 72 -10.77 -7.20 4.08
C ASN A 72 -11.07 -5.92 4.85
N GLY A 73 -12.17 -5.26 4.51
CA GLY A 73 -12.60 -4.02 5.15
C GLY A 73 -12.96 -4.21 6.64
N ALA A 74 -13.50 -5.37 7.02
CA ALA A 74 -13.89 -5.65 8.40
C ALA A 74 -12.69 -5.71 9.35
N THR A 75 -11.52 -6.13 8.86
CA THR A 75 -10.28 -6.20 9.63
C THR A 75 -9.30 -5.07 9.29
N SER A 76 -9.69 -4.11 8.45
CA SER A 76 -8.79 -3.07 7.95
C SER A 76 -7.46 -3.64 7.43
N ARG A 77 -7.54 -4.76 6.69
CA ARG A 77 -6.38 -5.50 6.19
C ARG A 77 -5.40 -4.63 5.45
N SER A 78 -4.13 -4.88 5.70
CA SER A 78 -3.00 -4.24 5.02
C SER A 78 -1.85 -5.24 4.89
N TRP A 79 -0.80 -4.86 4.15
CA TRP A 79 0.37 -5.71 3.96
C TRP A 79 1.62 -4.95 4.37
N ASP A 80 2.44 -5.57 5.23
CA ASP A 80 3.76 -5.05 5.59
C ASP A 80 4.81 -5.81 4.76
N ILE A 81 5.62 -5.11 3.97
CA ILE A 81 6.80 -5.66 3.31
C ILE A 81 7.95 -5.49 4.30
N VAL A 82 8.55 -6.57 4.75
CA VAL A 82 9.38 -6.62 5.97
C VAL A 82 10.76 -7.15 5.64
N ASN A 83 11.80 -6.50 6.16
CA ASN A 83 13.11 -7.14 6.30
C ASN A 83 13.23 -7.72 7.72
N GLU A 84 13.09 -9.03 7.84
CA GLU A 84 13.10 -9.74 9.12
C GLU A 84 14.50 -9.76 9.77
N ASN A 85 15.57 -9.48 9.00
CA ASN A 85 16.96 -9.49 9.44
C ASN A 85 17.41 -8.15 10.06
N LYS A 86 16.58 -7.11 9.96
CA LYS A 86 16.89 -5.76 10.45
C LYS A 86 15.84 -5.29 11.45
N LEU A 87 16.25 -5.05 12.68
CA LEU A 87 15.37 -4.62 13.76
C LEU A 87 15.56 -3.13 14.05
N ASN A 88 14.47 -2.45 14.26
CA ASN A 88 14.46 -1.08 14.76
C ASN A 88 14.91 -1.04 16.21
N SER A 89 15.86 -0.16 16.53
CA SER A 89 16.48 -0.07 17.86
C SER A 89 15.50 0.34 18.97
N GLU A 90 14.49 1.16 18.64
CA GLU A 90 13.53 1.65 19.64
C GLU A 90 12.39 0.64 19.87
N SER A 91 11.83 0.10 18.80
CA SER A 91 10.66 -0.78 18.91
C SER A 91 10.98 -2.27 19.00
N GLY A 92 12.23 -2.67 18.70
CA GLY A 92 12.66 -4.06 18.61
C GLY A 92 11.95 -4.86 17.51
N LYS A 93 11.22 -4.18 16.59
CA LYS A 93 10.46 -4.82 15.52
C LYS A 93 11.19 -4.71 14.19
N PRO A 94 10.97 -5.66 13.26
CA PRO A 94 11.56 -5.59 11.93
C PRO A 94 11.17 -4.32 11.18
N VAL A 95 12.14 -3.76 10.45
CA VAL A 95 11.90 -2.63 9.55
C VAL A 95 11.01 -3.05 8.41
N SER A 96 10.10 -2.16 7.98
CA SER A 96 9.11 -2.50 6.96
C SER A 96 8.56 -1.27 6.23
N TYR A 97 7.89 -1.55 5.11
CA TYR A 97 6.96 -0.63 4.48
C TYR A 97 5.56 -1.21 4.49
N LYS A 98 4.60 -0.41 4.92
CA LYS A 98 3.18 -0.79 4.98
C LYS A 98 2.46 -0.33 3.72
N LEU A 99 1.85 -1.28 3.01
CA LEU A 99 0.93 -1.01 1.92
C LEU A 99 -0.51 -1.00 2.45
N VAL A 100 -1.20 0.12 2.24
CA VAL A 100 -2.63 0.29 2.52
C VAL A 100 -3.34 0.63 1.22
N SER A 101 -4.33 -0.18 0.86
CA SER A 101 -5.18 0.03 -0.31
C SER A 101 -6.60 -0.39 0.01
N ARG A 102 -7.60 0.40 -0.40
CA ARG A 102 -9.01 0.14 -0.12
C ARG A 102 -9.83 -0.04 -1.39
N ASP A 103 -9.37 0.54 -2.48
CA ASP A 103 -10.05 0.49 -3.79
C ASP A 103 -9.59 -0.76 -4.54
N VAL A 104 -10.12 -1.90 -4.14
CA VAL A 104 -9.73 -3.24 -4.62
C VAL A 104 -10.98 -4.02 -5.01
N PRO A 105 -11.62 -3.69 -6.13
CA PRO A 105 -12.81 -4.39 -6.59
C PRO A 105 -12.45 -5.81 -7.05
N ASN A 106 -13.37 -6.75 -6.83
CA ASN A 106 -13.26 -8.08 -7.39
C ASN A 106 -13.38 -8.04 -8.92
N LEU A 107 -12.65 -8.93 -9.59
CA LEU A 107 -12.78 -9.12 -11.04
C LEU A 107 -14.20 -9.63 -11.39
N MET A 108 -14.97 -8.87 -12.16
CA MET A 108 -16.38 -9.14 -12.48
C MET A 108 -16.62 -10.15 -13.61
N PRO A 109 -15.77 -10.32 -14.64
CA PRO A 109 -15.96 -11.32 -15.67
C PRO A 109 -16.17 -12.72 -15.10
N LYS A 110 -17.08 -13.47 -15.74
CA LYS A 110 -17.39 -14.84 -15.32
C LYS A 110 -16.16 -15.73 -15.38
N GLU A 111 -15.98 -16.54 -14.35
CA GLU A 111 -14.92 -17.55 -14.31
C GLU A 111 -14.93 -18.44 -15.57
N GLY A 112 -13.74 -18.75 -16.08
CA GLY A 112 -13.56 -19.49 -17.32
C GLY A 112 -13.69 -18.67 -18.60
N SER A 113 -14.14 -17.40 -18.51
CA SER A 113 -14.16 -16.50 -19.67
C SER A 113 -12.76 -16.12 -20.14
N LEU A 114 -12.65 -15.64 -21.39
CA LEU A 114 -11.38 -15.18 -21.95
C LEU A 114 -10.76 -14.06 -21.08
N VAL A 115 -11.56 -13.11 -20.63
CA VAL A 115 -11.08 -12.01 -19.76
C VAL A 115 -10.61 -12.54 -18.42
N TRP A 116 -11.35 -13.48 -17.81
CA TRP A 116 -10.94 -14.13 -16.57
C TRP A 116 -9.57 -14.82 -16.68
N LYS A 117 -9.33 -15.53 -17.78
CA LYS A 117 -8.06 -16.20 -18.04
C LYS A 117 -6.91 -15.19 -18.22
N ARG A 118 -7.13 -14.15 -19.02
CA ARG A 118 -6.13 -13.14 -19.36
C ARG A 118 -5.79 -12.22 -18.19
N ALA A 119 -6.79 -11.86 -17.37
CA ALA A 119 -6.64 -10.94 -16.25
C ALA A 119 -6.40 -11.69 -14.92
N PHE A 120 -5.60 -12.76 -14.94
CA PHE A 120 -5.28 -13.52 -13.73
C PHE A 120 -4.83 -12.61 -12.58
N PHE A 121 -3.99 -11.63 -12.87
CA PHE A 121 -3.46 -10.68 -11.89
C PHE A 121 -4.54 -9.89 -11.14
N ALA A 122 -5.73 -9.74 -11.74
CA ALA A 122 -6.83 -8.97 -11.18
C ALA A 122 -7.84 -9.81 -10.38
N ARG A 123 -7.60 -11.12 -10.23
CA ARG A 123 -8.50 -12.00 -9.46
C ARG A 123 -8.39 -11.78 -7.96
N HIS A 124 -7.22 -11.34 -7.49
CA HIS A 124 -6.94 -11.07 -6.08
C HIS A 124 -6.18 -9.76 -5.91
N ALA A 125 -6.27 -9.18 -4.73
CA ALA A 125 -5.68 -7.89 -4.42
C ALA A 125 -4.16 -7.91 -4.40
N VAL A 126 -3.57 -8.97 -3.86
CA VAL A 126 -2.11 -9.12 -3.71
C VAL A 126 -1.68 -10.52 -4.11
N HIS A 127 -0.57 -10.56 -4.83
CA HIS A 127 0.22 -11.76 -5.07
C HIS A 127 1.68 -11.46 -4.75
N VAL A 128 2.45 -12.48 -4.39
CA VAL A 128 3.91 -12.34 -4.21
C VAL A 128 4.60 -13.46 -4.97
N THR A 129 5.64 -13.10 -5.72
CA THR A 129 6.52 -14.05 -6.41
C THR A 129 7.97 -13.81 -6.01
N LYS A 130 8.86 -14.75 -6.27
CA LYS A 130 10.29 -14.46 -6.30
C LYS A 130 10.58 -13.48 -7.43
N TYR A 131 11.61 -12.66 -7.25
CA TYR A 131 12.12 -11.82 -8.34
C TYR A 131 12.69 -12.68 -9.47
N ALA A 132 12.41 -12.28 -10.70
CA ALA A 132 13.05 -12.76 -11.91
C ALA A 132 13.12 -11.64 -12.94
N ASP A 133 14.22 -11.55 -13.68
CA ASP A 133 14.51 -10.44 -14.59
C ASP A 133 13.52 -10.33 -15.77
N ASP A 134 12.98 -11.46 -16.20
CA ASP A 134 12.04 -11.56 -17.32
C ASP A 134 10.56 -11.53 -16.92
N GLU A 135 10.26 -11.48 -15.62
CA GLU A 135 8.90 -11.43 -15.07
C GLU A 135 8.44 -9.98 -14.85
N LEU A 136 8.15 -9.26 -15.95
CA LEU A 136 7.81 -7.84 -15.90
C LEU A 136 6.31 -7.56 -16.07
N TRP A 137 5.62 -8.33 -16.92
CA TRP A 137 4.25 -8.06 -17.35
C TRP A 137 3.29 -9.11 -16.81
N ALA A 138 2.57 -8.80 -15.74
CA ALA A 138 1.70 -9.77 -15.05
C ALA A 138 0.63 -10.41 -15.92
N ALA A 139 0.14 -9.71 -16.94
CA ALA A 139 -0.80 -10.26 -17.93
C ALA A 139 -0.11 -11.05 -19.06
N GLY A 140 1.22 -11.16 -19.04
CA GLY A 140 2.03 -11.80 -20.07
C GLY A 140 2.54 -10.86 -21.15
N ASN A 141 3.51 -11.33 -21.94
CA ASN A 141 4.24 -10.50 -22.91
C ASN A 141 3.43 -10.16 -24.17
N HIS A 142 2.36 -10.89 -24.47
CA HIS A 142 1.60 -10.78 -25.74
C HIS A 142 0.09 -10.64 -25.50
N VAL A 143 -0.30 -9.71 -24.62
CA VAL A 143 -1.70 -9.56 -24.14
C VAL A 143 -2.68 -9.27 -25.27
N ALA A 144 -2.31 -8.45 -26.24
CA ALA A 144 -3.22 -7.92 -27.26
C ALA A 144 -3.81 -9.00 -28.19
N GLN A 145 -3.15 -10.13 -28.32
CA GLN A 145 -3.54 -11.19 -29.27
C GLN A 145 -3.59 -12.58 -28.64
N THR A 146 -3.68 -12.67 -27.30
CA THR A 146 -3.74 -13.98 -26.65
C THR A 146 -5.13 -14.61 -26.76
N SER A 147 -5.17 -15.93 -26.94
CA SER A 147 -6.39 -16.74 -26.91
C SER A 147 -6.96 -16.94 -25.50
N GLY A 148 -6.31 -16.36 -24.47
CA GLY A 148 -6.61 -16.61 -23.06
C GLY A 148 -5.93 -17.85 -22.49
N GLU A 149 -5.15 -18.56 -23.27
CA GLU A 149 -4.26 -19.60 -22.75
C GLU A 149 -3.15 -18.93 -21.92
N PRO A 150 -2.62 -19.60 -20.88
CA PRO A 150 -1.63 -19.03 -19.99
C PRO A 150 -0.36 -18.67 -20.79
N SER A 151 -0.30 -17.43 -21.25
CA SER A 151 0.96 -16.84 -21.65
C SER A 151 1.78 -16.60 -20.38
N ARG A 152 3.10 -16.60 -20.46
CA ARG A 152 4.05 -16.37 -19.38
C ARG A 152 3.72 -15.10 -18.55
N GLY A 153 2.72 -15.19 -17.71
CA GLY A 153 2.22 -14.13 -16.85
C GLY A 153 2.16 -14.60 -15.40
N LEU A 154 1.58 -13.77 -14.54
CA LEU A 154 1.58 -13.97 -13.09
C LEU A 154 1.05 -15.35 -12.66
N GLY A 155 0.00 -15.84 -13.30
CA GLY A 155 -0.55 -17.17 -12.99
C GLY A 155 0.45 -18.32 -13.23
N THR A 156 1.29 -18.19 -14.27
CA THR A 156 2.35 -19.16 -14.56
C THR A 156 3.51 -19.03 -13.56
N TRP A 157 3.86 -17.80 -13.17
CA TRP A 157 4.98 -17.56 -12.26
C TRP A 157 4.71 -18.04 -10.83
N ILE A 158 3.47 -17.92 -10.38
CA ILE A 158 3.01 -18.49 -9.10
C ILE A 158 3.18 -20.02 -9.09
N GLY A 159 2.93 -20.68 -10.23
CA GLY A 159 3.04 -22.12 -10.37
C GLY A 159 1.98 -22.86 -9.54
N ASP A 160 2.41 -23.91 -8.86
CA ASP A 160 1.57 -24.73 -7.97
C ASP A 160 1.34 -24.11 -6.58
N GLY A 161 1.86 -22.92 -6.33
CA GLY A 161 1.71 -22.22 -5.05
C GLY A 161 2.71 -22.61 -3.97
N THR A 162 3.66 -23.48 -4.24
CA THR A 162 4.60 -24.02 -3.23
C THR A 162 5.92 -23.28 -3.15
N LYS A 163 6.22 -22.42 -4.12
CA LYS A 163 7.49 -21.66 -4.16
C LYS A 163 7.60 -20.72 -2.95
N SER A 164 8.74 -20.77 -2.25
CA SER A 164 8.99 -19.86 -1.12
C SER A 164 9.13 -18.41 -1.58
N VAL A 165 8.47 -17.50 -0.84
CA VAL A 165 8.55 -16.04 -1.01
C VAL A 165 8.89 -15.34 0.31
N ALA A 166 9.51 -16.06 1.23
CA ALA A 166 9.92 -15.55 2.53
C ALA A 166 11.43 -15.39 2.62
N ASN A 167 11.88 -14.27 3.17
CA ASN A 167 13.28 -13.92 3.38
C ASN A 167 14.13 -14.10 2.10
N THR A 168 13.65 -13.56 1.00
CA THR A 168 14.28 -13.66 -0.33
C THR A 168 13.96 -12.41 -1.15
N ASP A 169 14.60 -12.26 -2.31
CA ASP A 169 14.24 -11.22 -3.26
C ASP A 169 12.87 -11.53 -3.87
N ILE A 170 11.93 -10.62 -3.66
CA ILE A 170 10.52 -10.80 -4.00
C ILE A 170 9.98 -9.68 -4.88
N VAL A 171 8.87 -9.98 -5.55
CA VAL A 171 8.02 -8.97 -6.18
C VAL A 171 6.62 -9.08 -5.59
N LEU A 172 6.11 -7.99 -5.02
CA LEU A 172 4.72 -7.85 -4.63
C LEU A 172 3.95 -7.24 -5.80
N TRP A 173 2.88 -7.92 -6.20
CA TRP A 173 1.94 -7.51 -7.24
C TRP A 173 0.65 -7.08 -6.57
N HIS A 174 0.29 -5.81 -6.70
CA HIS A 174 -0.92 -5.26 -6.08
C HIS A 174 -1.89 -4.76 -7.13
N THR A 175 -3.07 -5.36 -7.18
CA THR A 175 -4.18 -4.94 -8.04
C THR A 175 -5.10 -3.99 -7.28
N PHE A 176 -5.47 -2.90 -7.94
CA PHE A 176 -6.40 -1.89 -7.43
C PHE A 176 -7.20 -1.31 -8.61
N GLY A 177 -8.26 -0.59 -8.32
CA GLY A 177 -9.08 -0.01 -9.37
C GLY A 177 -10.49 0.33 -8.94
N ILE A 178 -11.35 0.54 -9.93
CA ILE A 178 -12.77 0.86 -9.73
C ILE A 178 -13.66 0.01 -10.64
N THR A 179 -14.91 -0.17 -10.20
CA THR A 179 -15.99 -0.69 -11.03
C THR A 179 -16.90 0.46 -11.40
N HIS A 180 -17.04 0.74 -12.70
CA HIS A 180 -17.75 1.90 -13.21
C HIS A 180 -19.07 1.50 -13.86
N PHE A 181 -20.13 2.14 -13.41
CA PHE A 181 -21.49 2.07 -13.97
C PHE A 181 -21.81 3.43 -14.59
N PRO A 182 -21.64 3.61 -15.92
CA PRO A 182 -21.79 4.91 -16.55
C PRO A 182 -23.16 5.54 -16.36
N ALA A 183 -23.17 6.87 -16.15
CA ALA A 183 -24.34 7.71 -15.96
C ALA A 183 -24.33 8.88 -16.98
N PRO A 184 -25.43 9.65 -17.14
CA PRO A 184 -25.45 10.82 -18.01
C PRO A 184 -24.34 11.84 -17.74
N GLU A 185 -23.90 11.95 -16.49
CA GLU A 185 -22.83 12.84 -16.04
C GLU A 185 -21.46 12.47 -16.61
N ASP A 186 -21.29 11.23 -17.08
CA ASP A 186 -20.05 10.74 -17.70
C ASP A 186 -19.94 11.10 -19.19
N PHE A 187 -20.93 11.79 -19.73
CA PHE A 187 -20.95 12.20 -21.13
C PHE A 187 -20.88 13.73 -21.27
N PRO A 188 -20.03 14.28 -22.18
CA PRO A 188 -19.15 13.61 -23.12
C PRO A 188 -17.80 13.17 -22.54
N VAL A 189 -17.47 13.60 -21.33
CA VAL A 189 -16.20 13.28 -20.64
C VAL A 189 -16.52 12.80 -19.23
N MET A 190 -15.97 11.63 -18.89
CA MET A 190 -16.10 11.07 -17.54
C MET A 190 -15.38 11.94 -16.50
N PRO A 191 -16.02 12.28 -15.36
CA PRO A 191 -15.35 12.92 -14.24
C PRO A 191 -14.18 12.07 -13.71
N ALA A 192 -13.21 12.73 -13.08
CA ALA A 192 -12.10 12.02 -12.44
C ALA A 192 -12.57 11.27 -11.20
N GLU A 193 -12.19 10.01 -11.10
CA GLU A 193 -12.42 9.17 -9.92
C GLU A 193 -11.06 8.86 -9.25
N PRO A 194 -10.72 9.51 -8.13
CA PRO A 194 -9.42 9.34 -7.48
C PRO A 194 -9.33 8.01 -6.75
N ILE A 195 -8.21 7.32 -6.90
CA ILE A 195 -7.86 6.12 -6.15
C ILE A 195 -6.62 6.42 -5.32
N THR A 196 -6.61 5.98 -4.06
CA THR A 196 -5.51 6.24 -3.15
C THR A 196 -4.81 4.96 -2.72
N LEU A 197 -3.52 4.90 -2.97
CA LEU A 197 -2.60 3.91 -2.42
C LEU A 197 -1.66 4.60 -1.43
N LEU A 198 -1.39 3.95 -0.32
CA LEU A 198 -0.42 4.43 0.66
C LEU A 198 0.65 3.38 0.89
N LEU A 199 1.89 3.72 0.54
CA LEU A 199 3.08 2.96 0.92
C LEU A 199 3.90 3.83 1.87
N ARG A 200 4.03 3.40 3.14
CA ARG A 200 4.71 4.19 4.16
C ARG A 200 5.67 3.36 4.99
N PRO A 201 6.79 3.96 5.46
CA PRO A 201 7.71 3.30 6.37
C PRO A 201 7.01 2.94 7.69
N ARG A 202 7.41 1.80 8.26
CA ARG A 202 6.96 1.31 9.55
C ARG A 202 8.12 0.65 10.29
N HIS A 203 8.37 1.05 11.52
CA HIS A 203 9.55 0.64 12.29
C HIS A 203 10.88 0.88 11.55
N PHE A 204 10.88 1.78 10.56
CA PHE A 204 12.07 2.11 9.78
C PHE A 204 12.89 3.22 10.44
N PHE A 205 12.21 4.21 11.03
CA PHE A 205 12.81 5.32 11.74
C PHE A 205 12.66 5.14 13.25
N THR A 206 13.58 5.71 14.02
CA THR A 206 13.54 5.72 15.49
C THR A 206 12.56 6.75 16.05
N CYS A 207 12.28 7.78 15.27
CA CYS A 207 11.29 8.83 15.60
C CYS A 207 10.69 9.39 14.30
N ASN A 208 9.83 10.40 14.40
CA ASN A 208 9.28 11.08 13.23
C ASN A 208 10.39 11.87 12.50
N PRO A 209 10.79 11.47 11.26
CA PRO A 209 11.89 12.13 10.54
C PRO A 209 11.61 13.59 10.18
N VAL A 210 10.34 14.03 10.23
CA VAL A 210 9.99 15.44 9.99
C VAL A 210 10.50 16.36 11.10
N MET A 211 10.76 15.81 12.29
CA MET A 211 11.32 16.61 13.40
C MET A 211 12.74 17.11 13.12
N ASP A 212 13.47 16.49 12.21
CA ASP A 212 14.80 16.92 11.80
C ASP A 212 14.78 17.96 10.66
N VAL A 213 13.60 18.22 10.10
CA VAL A 213 13.43 19.20 9.02
C VAL A 213 13.09 20.56 9.63
N PRO A 214 13.84 21.62 9.32
CA PRO A 214 13.49 22.96 9.76
C PRO A 214 12.06 23.31 9.32
N PRO A 215 11.26 23.96 10.18
CA PRO A 215 9.90 24.34 9.82
C PRO A 215 9.91 25.21 8.57
N SER A 216 9.14 24.82 7.55
CA SER A 216 8.90 25.67 6.39
C SER A 216 7.98 26.81 6.81
N TYR A 217 8.51 28.01 6.89
CA TYR A 217 7.70 29.18 7.15
C TYR A 217 6.91 29.54 5.87
N SER A 218 5.62 29.34 5.91
CA SER A 218 4.75 30.10 5.02
C SER A 218 4.75 31.54 5.53
N VAL A 219 5.53 32.40 4.89
CA VAL A 219 5.54 33.81 5.19
C VAL A 219 4.18 34.38 4.77
N THR A 220 3.33 34.72 5.73
CA THR A 220 2.05 35.35 5.42
C THR A 220 2.28 36.76 4.81
N PRO A 221 1.38 37.29 3.97
CA PRO A 221 1.50 38.62 3.42
C PRO A 221 1.74 39.71 4.49
N SER A 222 1.19 39.54 5.70
CA SER A 222 1.40 40.42 6.86
C SER A 222 2.83 40.34 7.41
N GLU A 223 3.46 39.14 7.42
CA GLU A 223 4.85 38.99 7.85
C GLU A 223 5.84 39.57 6.82
N VAL A 224 5.53 39.45 5.52
CA VAL A 224 6.28 40.10 4.46
C VAL A 224 6.20 41.63 4.60
N ALA A 225 5.02 42.17 4.91
CA ALA A 225 4.80 43.60 5.12
C ALA A 225 5.54 44.09 6.38
N ALA A 226 5.50 43.31 7.48
CA ALA A 226 6.21 43.61 8.72
C ALA A 226 7.74 43.67 8.51
N LYS A 227 8.28 42.68 7.79
CA LYS A 227 9.72 42.64 7.46
C LYS A 227 10.14 43.78 6.55
N LYS A 228 9.30 44.18 5.58
CA LYS A 228 9.54 45.38 4.76
C LYS A 228 9.47 46.69 5.56
N ALA A 229 8.70 46.71 6.63
CA ALA A 229 8.58 47.86 7.54
C ALA A 229 9.67 47.90 8.64
N GLY A 230 10.66 46.98 8.60
CA GLY A 230 11.78 46.96 9.54
C GLY A 230 11.47 46.33 10.91
N PHE A 231 10.34 45.64 11.07
CA PHE A 231 10.06 44.88 12.29
C PHE A 231 10.83 43.55 12.28
N ASP A 232 11.56 43.29 13.35
CA ASP A 232 12.30 42.06 13.54
C ASP A 232 11.34 40.91 13.86
N THR A 233 11.23 39.96 12.93
CA THR A 233 10.41 38.73 13.08
C THR A 233 11.23 37.53 13.54
N THR A 234 12.51 37.71 13.86
CA THR A 234 13.45 36.63 14.22
C THR A 234 13.20 36.07 15.62
N ASP A 235 12.50 36.76 16.48
CA ASP A 235 12.24 36.33 17.88
C ASP A 235 11.29 35.10 17.97
N LYS A 236 10.43 34.88 16.97
CA LYS A 236 9.63 33.65 16.85
C LYS A 236 10.45 32.43 16.39
N VAL A 237 11.46 32.69 15.57
CA VAL A 237 12.34 31.68 14.99
C VAL A 237 13.25 31.08 16.06
N SER A 238 13.82 31.95 16.92
CA SER A 238 14.70 31.52 18.01
C SER A 238 13.94 30.77 19.11
N LYS A 239 12.69 31.10 19.40
CA LYS A 239 11.85 30.37 20.37
C LYS A 239 11.42 29.01 19.90
N LEU A 240 11.15 28.85 18.60
CA LEU A 240 10.82 27.55 18.00
C LEU A 240 12.06 26.64 17.83
N ALA A 241 13.22 27.21 17.47
CA ALA A 241 14.48 26.49 17.43
C ALA A 241 14.91 26.00 18.83
N ALA A 242 14.68 26.78 19.89
CA ALA A 242 14.94 26.35 21.26
C ALA A 242 14.00 25.23 21.75
N MET A 243 12.80 25.07 21.15
CA MET A 243 11.90 23.95 21.44
C MET A 243 12.28 22.68 20.67
N SER A 244 13.03 22.75 19.57
CA SER A 244 13.54 21.59 18.82
C SER A 244 14.76 20.92 19.47
N ASP A 245 15.37 21.55 20.44
CA ASP A 245 16.53 21.04 21.21
C ASP A 245 16.14 20.04 22.33
N SER A 246 14.85 19.70 22.45
CA SER A 246 14.39 18.64 23.33
C SER A 246 14.76 17.27 22.75
N SER A 247 15.63 16.62 23.41
CA SER A 247 16.42 15.41 23.24
C SER A 247 15.73 14.11 22.75
N CYS A 248 14.70 14.15 21.92
CA CYS A 248 14.01 12.94 21.45
C CYS A 248 14.73 12.19 20.32
N CYS A 249 15.66 12.82 19.60
CA CYS A 249 16.28 12.20 18.42
C CYS A 249 17.80 12.41 18.38
N LYS A 250 18.52 11.98 19.43
CA LYS A 250 19.99 11.85 19.29
C LYS A 250 20.27 10.54 18.57
N PRO A 251 21.02 10.54 17.44
CA PRO A 251 21.46 9.30 16.82
C PRO A 251 22.32 8.53 17.82
N PRO A 252 22.27 7.17 17.81
CA PRO A 252 23.18 6.38 18.60
C PRO A 252 24.61 6.77 18.20
N LYS A 253 25.47 6.99 19.20
CA LYS A 253 26.91 7.14 18.96
C LYS A 253 27.41 5.83 18.39
N LEU A 254 27.99 5.89 17.17
CA LEU A 254 28.73 4.78 16.57
C LEU A 254 29.87 4.35 17.46
#